data_9afa3874ec54dea9b6081e401c09fc64
#
_entry.id   9afa3874ec54dea9b6081e401c09fc64
#
_cell.length_a   1.000
_cell.length_b   1.000
_cell.length_c   1.000
_cell.angle_alpha   90.00
_cell.angle_beta   90.00
_cell.angle_gamma   90.00
#
_symmetry.space_group_name_H-M   'P 1'
#
loop_
_entity.id
_entity.type
_entity.pdbx_description
1 polymer ?
#
loop_
_entity_poly.entity_id
_entity_poly.type
_entity_poly.pdbx_seq_one_letter_code
_entity_poly.pdbx_strand_id
1 'polypeptide(L)'
;MGDDSSNQFFQAMREQYFLGLCRKLSLADESLVSNSQFAVASAAAGNVRVFFEHEFGLCIFGLGATADTKALCSVEELAERFPRIRLMSEGHQRLSLEEQSCFVESHWSDLQVMFSPQHIGETRKWRAAAVAELTRGYSGGS
;
A
#
# COMPACT_ATOMS: atom_id res chain seq x y z
N MET A 1 -22.80 -6.53 -16.92
CA MET A 1 -21.55 -6.97 -17.52
C MET A 1 -20.40 -6.04 -17.22
N GLY A 2 -20.65 -4.89 -16.59
CA GLY A 2 -19.61 -3.98 -16.15
C GLY A 2 -18.66 -4.61 -15.13
N ASP A 3 -19.14 -5.59 -14.38
CA ASP A 3 -18.35 -6.26 -13.36
C ASP A 3 -17.20 -7.08 -13.96
N ASP A 4 -17.42 -7.67 -15.14
CA ASP A 4 -16.40 -8.47 -15.80
C ASP A 4 -15.21 -7.60 -16.25
N SER A 5 -15.49 -6.38 -16.76
CA SER A 5 -14.43 -5.47 -17.21
C SER A 5 -13.55 -5.02 -16.06
N SER A 6 -14.15 -4.65 -14.92
CA SER A 6 -13.41 -4.24 -13.72
C SER A 6 -12.57 -5.39 -13.17
N ASN A 7 -13.14 -6.58 -13.14
CA ASN A 7 -12.44 -7.77 -12.66
C ASN A 7 -11.28 -8.15 -13.56
N GLN A 8 -11.48 -8.07 -14.89
CA GLN A 8 -10.42 -8.34 -15.85
C GLN A 8 -9.28 -7.33 -15.73
N PHE A 9 -9.62 -6.04 -15.54
CA PHE A 9 -8.63 -5.00 -15.33
C PHE A 9 -7.80 -5.27 -14.07
N PHE A 10 -8.46 -5.58 -12.95
CA PHE A 10 -7.79 -5.89 -11.71
C PHE A 10 -6.86 -7.08 -11.86
N GLN A 11 -7.32 -8.16 -12.49
CA GLN A 11 -6.51 -9.36 -12.67
C GLN A 11 -5.29 -9.09 -13.54
N ALA A 12 -5.45 -8.29 -14.60
CA ALA A 12 -4.34 -7.91 -15.46
C ALA A 12 -3.28 -7.11 -14.68
N MET A 13 -3.71 -6.14 -13.90
CA MET A 13 -2.80 -5.33 -13.08
C MET A 13 -2.15 -6.14 -11.97
N ARG A 14 -2.90 -7.04 -11.35
CA ARG A 14 -2.38 -7.96 -10.34
C ARG A 14 -1.26 -8.83 -10.91
N GLU A 15 -1.49 -9.43 -12.07
CA GLU A 15 -0.50 -10.27 -12.73
C GLU A 15 0.74 -9.47 -13.14
N GLN A 16 0.53 -8.26 -13.63
CA GLN A 16 1.63 -7.44 -14.13
C GLN A 16 2.52 -6.89 -13.00
N TYR A 17 1.94 -6.48 -11.90
CA TYR A 17 2.67 -5.76 -10.85
C TYR A 17 2.76 -6.54 -9.54
N PHE A 18 1.65 -7.05 -9.05
CA PHE A 18 1.61 -7.66 -7.71
C PHE A 18 2.29 -9.02 -7.65
N LEU A 19 1.99 -9.91 -8.58
CA LEU A 19 2.56 -11.27 -8.55
C LEU A 19 4.06 -11.25 -8.77
N GLY A 20 4.57 -10.34 -9.59
CA GLY A 20 6.00 -10.14 -9.76
C GLY A 20 6.69 -9.75 -8.46
N LEU A 21 6.08 -8.82 -7.74
CA LEU A 21 6.58 -8.39 -6.44
C LEU A 21 6.55 -9.53 -5.42
N CYS A 22 5.47 -10.31 -5.41
CA CYS A 22 5.37 -11.49 -4.54
C CYS A 22 6.53 -12.44 -4.76
N ARG A 23 6.91 -12.70 -6.01
CA ARG A 23 8.04 -13.57 -6.32
C ARG A 23 9.36 -12.98 -5.87
N LYS A 24 9.58 -11.69 -6.13
CA LYS A 24 10.84 -11.01 -5.77
C LYS A 24 11.06 -10.96 -4.27
N LEU A 25 10.01 -10.77 -3.50
CA LEU A 25 10.09 -10.63 -2.05
C LEU A 25 9.72 -11.91 -1.30
N SER A 26 9.44 -12.99 -2.01
CA SER A 26 9.03 -14.28 -1.43
C SER A 26 7.83 -14.14 -0.51
N LEU A 27 6.83 -13.38 -0.96
CA LEU A 27 5.61 -13.18 -0.20
C LEU A 27 4.77 -14.46 -0.21
N ALA A 28 4.13 -14.75 0.91
CA ALA A 28 3.30 -15.93 1.10
C ALA A 28 1.97 -15.53 1.76
N ASP A 29 1.16 -16.52 2.12
CA ASP A 29 -0.13 -16.30 2.78
C ASP A 29 -1.02 -15.36 1.94
N GLU A 30 -1.14 -15.69 0.66
CA GLU A 30 -1.90 -14.91 -0.30
C GLU A 30 -3.39 -14.93 0.02
N SER A 31 -4.03 -13.77 -0.05
CA SER A 31 -5.45 -13.61 0.16
C SER A 31 -6.03 -12.77 -0.98
N LEU A 32 -7.25 -13.08 -1.36
CA LEU A 32 -7.97 -12.32 -2.37
C LEU A 32 -9.42 -12.15 -1.91
N VAL A 33 -9.84 -10.90 -1.78
CA VAL A 33 -11.21 -10.55 -1.45
C VAL A 33 -11.73 -9.64 -2.55
N SER A 34 -12.88 -9.96 -3.12
CA SER A 34 -13.47 -9.13 -4.16
C SER A 34 -14.98 -9.12 -4.08
N ASN A 35 -15.56 -8.02 -4.50
CA ASN A 35 -16.99 -7.88 -4.70
C ASN A 35 -17.23 -7.00 -5.92
N SER A 36 -18.47 -6.57 -6.15
CA SER A 36 -18.80 -5.75 -7.32
C SER A 36 -18.18 -4.35 -7.31
N GLN A 37 -17.66 -3.90 -6.18
CA GLN A 37 -17.17 -2.53 -6.00
C GLN A 37 -15.66 -2.47 -5.81
N PHE A 38 -15.05 -3.48 -5.22
CA PHE A 38 -13.61 -3.46 -4.97
C PHE A 38 -13.01 -4.87 -5.02
N ALA A 39 -11.70 -4.90 -5.16
CA ALA A 39 -10.91 -6.12 -5.06
C ALA A 39 -9.64 -5.81 -4.28
N VAL A 40 -9.22 -6.73 -3.42
CA VAL A 40 -8.00 -6.60 -2.63
C VAL A 40 -7.27 -7.93 -2.64
N ALA A 41 -6.05 -7.93 -3.15
CA ALA A 41 -5.13 -9.05 -3.04
C ALA A 41 -4.07 -8.68 -2.01
N SER A 42 -3.60 -9.63 -1.23
CA SER A 42 -2.52 -9.37 -0.28
C SER A 42 -1.66 -10.61 -0.10
N ALA A 43 -0.42 -10.38 0.32
CA ALA A 43 0.52 -11.43 0.66
C ALA A 43 1.55 -10.85 1.61
N ALA A 44 2.19 -11.68 2.42
CA ALA A 44 3.06 -11.21 3.49
C ALA A 44 4.39 -11.97 3.53
N ALA A 45 5.41 -11.28 4.05
CA ALA A 45 6.65 -11.91 4.45
C ALA A 45 7.22 -11.13 5.65
N GLY A 46 7.69 -11.86 6.65
CA GLY A 46 8.21 -11.24 7.86
C GLY A 46 7.14 -10.41 8.57
N ASN A 47 7.41 -9.15 8.77
CA ASN A 47 6.54 -8.23 9.51
C ASN A 47 5.57 -7.45 8.62
N VAL A 48 5.64 -7.60 7.30
CA VAL A 48 4.92 -6.74 6.37
C VAL A 48 3.97 -7.54 5.49
N ARG A 49 2.74 -7.06 5.39
CA ARG A 49 1.77 -7.53 4.40
C ARG A 49 1.62 -6.45 3.33
N VAL A 50 1.77 -6.86 2.09
CA VAL A 50 1.58 -5.99 0.93
C VAL A 50 0.17 -6.20 0.40
N PHE A 51 -0.56 -5.10 0.22
CA PHE A 51 -1.91 -5.09 -0.31
C PHE A 51 -1.91 -4.49 -1.70
N PHE A 52 -2.65 -5.10 -2.60
CA PHE A 52 -2.89 -4.56 -3.93
C PHE A 52 -4.40 -4.38 -4.07
N GLU A 53 -4.84 -3.14 -4.11
CA GLU A 53 -6.24 -2.77 -4.03
C GLU A 53 -6.74 -2.14 -5.32
N HIS A 54 -7.98 -2.45 -5.67
CA HIS A 54 -8.68 -1.83 -6.80
C HIS A 54 -10.01 -1.29 -6.30
N GLU A 55 -10.19 0.01 -6.43
CA GLU A 55 -11.41 0.69 -6.03
C GLU A 55 -11.60 1.91 -6.93
N PHE A 56 -12.83 2.12 -7.40
CA PHE A 56 -13.20 3.26 -8.26
C PHE A 56 -12.29 3.39 -9.50
N GLY A 57 -11.95 2.26 -10.11
CA GLY A 57 -11.12 2.25 -11.32
C GLY A 57 -9.64 2.48 -11.11
N LEU A 58 -9.19 2.58 -9.86
CA LEU A 58 -7.78 2.82 -9.53
C LEU A 58 -7.20 1.61 -8.80
N CYS A 59 -5.96 1.27 -9.17
CA CYS A 59 -5.18 0.27 -8.45
C CYS A 59 -4.09 0.97 -7.65
N ILE A 60 -3.89 0.56 -6.41
CA ILE A 60 -2.84 1.10 -5.54
C ILE A 60 -2.23 -0.03 -4.72
N PHE A 61 -0.98 0.19 -4.29
CA PHE A 61 -0.34 -0.65 -3.30
C PHE A 61 -0.50 -0.05 -1.91
N GLY A 62 -0.75 -0.90 -0.93
CA GLY A 62 -0.80 -0.52 0.47
C GLY A 62 0.06 -1.46 1.31
N LEU A 63 0.32 -1.06 2.52
CA LEU A 63 1.18 -1.82 3.44
C LEU A 63 0.54 -1.89 4.82
N GLY A 64 0.71 -3.02 5.48
CA GLY A 64 0.25 -3.24 6.83
C GLY A 64 1.12 -4.27 7.53
N ALA A 65 0.80 -4.56 8.77
CA ALA A 65 1.43 -5.65 9.50
C ALA A 65 0.95 -6.98 8.95
N THR A 66 1.72 -8.04 9.17
CA THR A 66 1.44 -9.36 8.61
C THR A 66 0.02 -9.86 8.93
N ALA A 67 -0.46 -9.59 10.13
CA ALA A 67 -1.79 -10.04 10.57
C ALA A 67 -2.93 -9.07 10.21
N ASP A 68 -2.62 -7.93 9.62
CA ASP A 68 -3.64 -6.94 9.27
C ASP A 68 -4.52 -7.44 8.14
N THR A 69 -5.81 -7.11 8.20
CA THR A 69 -6.77 -7.42 7.15
C THR A 69 -6.96 -6.26 6.18
N LYS A 70 -6.46 -5.08 6.54
CA LYS A 70 -6.50 -3.86 5.72
C LYS A 70 -5.16 -3.17 5.77
N ALA A 71 -4.82 -2.47 4.69
CA ALA A 71 -3.60 -1.68 4.66
C ALA A 71 -3.66 -0.58 5.73
N LEU A 72 -2.55 -0.38 6.42
CA LEU A 72 -2.40 0.73 7.36
C LEU A 72 -2.24 2.05 6.60
N CYS A 73 -1.51 2.01 5.51
CA CYS A 73 -1.26 3.20 4.68
C CYS A 73 -0.97 2.77 3.25
N SER A 74 -1.10 3.70 2.31
CA SER A 74 -0.70 3.45 0.93
C SER A 74 0.81 3.66 0.78
N VAL A 75 1.39 3.07 -0.27
CA VAL A 75 2.79 3.29 -0.61
C VAL A 75 3.04 4.76 -0.93
N GLU A 76 2.09 5.42 -1.61
CA GLU A 76 2.22 6.85 -1.92
C GLU A 76 2.31 7.71 -0.66
N GLU A 77 1.51 7.41 0.36
CA GLU A 77 1.57 8.13 1.64
C GLU A 77 2.95 7.99 2.30
N LEU A 78 3.51 6.80 2.29
CA LEU A 78 4.83 6.57 2.85
C LEU A 78 5.90 7.33 2.09
N ALA A 79 5.84 7.28 0.75
CA ALA A 79 6.82 7.96 -0.09
C ALA A 79 6.79 9.47 0.08
N GLU A 80 5.61 10.04 0.30
CA GLU A 80 5.46 11.49 0.43
C GLU A 80 5.73 12.01 1.83
N ARG A 81 5.38 11.26 2.86
CA ARG A 81 5.23 11.83 4.20
C ARG A 81 6.09 11.20 5.28
N PHE A 82 6.57 9.99 5.10
CA PHE A 82 7.34 9.34 6.15
C PHE A 82 8.78 9.81 6.11
N PRO A 83 9.31 10.45 7.19
CA PRO A 83 10.62 11.09 7.14
C PRO A 83 11.78 10.17 6.79
N ARG A 84 11.72 8.90 7.18
CA ARG A 84 12.80 7.94 6.94
C ARG A 84 12.95 7.51 5.48
N ILE A 85 11.86 7.59 4.71
CA ILE A 85 11.84 7.10 3.34
C ILE A 85 11.37 8.17 2.34
N ARG A 86 11.33 9.41 2.77
CA ARG A 86 10.83 10.54 2.00
C ARG A 86 11.65 10.89 0.77
N LEU A 87 12.77 10.20 0.55
CA LEU A 87 13.74 10.57 -0.48
C LEU A 87 13.26 10.39 -1.92
N MET A 88 12.12 9.76 -2.14
CA MET A 88 11.66 9.48 -3.49
C MET A 88 10.67 10.48 -4.06
N SER A 89 10.15 11.38 -3.25
CA SER A 89 9.12 12.28 -3.75
C SER A 89 9.56 13.73 -3.63
N GLU A 90 10.24 14.22 -4.62
CA GLU A 90 10.50 15.65 -4.73
C GLU A 90 9.38 16.38 -5.47
N GLY A 91 8.25 15.75 -5.66
CA GLY A 91 7.13 16.35 -6.34
C GLY A 91 5.82 15.80 -5.86
N HIS A 92 4.74 16.49 -6.18
CA HIS A 92 3.40 16.09 -5.82
C HIS A 92 2.76 15.14 -6.83
N GLN A 93 3.58 14.48 -7.65
CA GLN A 93 3.09 13.57 -8.66
C GLN A 93 2.79 12.20 -8.05
N ARG A 94 1.68 11.63 -8.49
CA ARG A 94 1.33 10.27 -8.08
C ARG A 94 2.34 9.27 -8.62
N LEU A 95 2.67 8.29 -7.80
CA LEU A 95 3.53 7.20 -8.23
C LEU A 95 2.73 6.25 -9.12
N SER A 96 3.34 5.81 -10.23
CA SER A 96 2.78 4.74 -11.03
C SER A 96 2.83 3.43 -10.25
N LEU A 97 2.11 2.41 -10.72
CA LEU A 97 2.17 1.08 -10.09
C LEU A 97 3.58 0.50 -10.12
N GLU A 98 4.31 0.73 -11.20
CA GLU A 98 5.70 0.31 -11.31
C GLU A 98 6.56 1.00 -10.26
N GLU A 99 6.40 2.31 -10.10
CA GLU A 99 7.15 3.08 -9.11
C GLU A 99 6.80 2.64 -7.68
N GLN A 100 5.53 2.37 -7.41
CA GLN A 100 5.09 1.85 -6.10
C GLN A 100 5.70 0.50 -5.80
N SER A 101 5.72 -0.40 -6.78
CA SER A 101 6.32 -1.72 -6.65
C SER A 101 7.83 -1.61 -6.40
N CYS A 102 8.51 -0.74 -7.15
CA CYS A 102 9.93 -0.50 -6.98
C CYS A 102 10.25 0.09 -5.60
N PHE A 103 9.38 0.97 -5.11
CA PHE A 103 9.53 1.56 -3.78
C PHE A 103 9.50 0.48 -2.70
N VAL A 104 8.52 -0.42 -2.76
CA VAL A 104 8.39 -1.51 -1.80
C VAL A 104 9.64 -2.40 -1.82
N GLU A 105 10.09 -2.75 -3.01
CA GLU A 105 11.28 -3.58 -3.18
C GLU A 105 12.54 -2.89 -2.64
N SER A 106 12.72 -1.62 -2.99
CA SER A 106 13.91 -0.85 -2.59
C SER A 106 13.99 -0.60 -1.09
N HIS A 107 12.85 -0.45 -0.43
CA HIS A 107 12.79 -0.12 1.00
C HIS A 107 12.33 -1.29 1.86
N TRP A 108 12.41 -2.52 1.33
CA TRP A 108 11.88 -3.69 2.02
C TRP A 108 12.44 -3.88 3.42
N SER A 109 13.75 -3.67 3.60
CA SER A 109 14.39 -3.78 4.91
C SER A 109 13.86 -2.75 5.90
N ASP A 110 13.71 -1.51 5.46
CA ASP A 110 13.17 -0.44 6.29
C ASP A 110 11.71 -0.71 6.66
N LEU A 111 10.93 -1.22 5.71
CA LEU A 111 9.53 -1.58 5.95
C LEU A 111 9.41 -2.70 6.97
N GLN A 112 10.31 -3.69 6.93
CA GLN A 112 10.34 -4.75 7.92
C GLN A 112 10.52 -4.19 9.34
N VAL A 113 11.37 -3.19 9.50
CA VAL A 113 11.59 -2.53 10.78
C VAL A 113 10.36 -1.71 11.19
N MET A 114 9.79 -0.94 10.29
CA MET A 114 8.63 -0.08 10.56
C MET A 114 7.41 -0.87 11.05
N PHE A 115 7.23 -2.06 10.51
CA PHE A 115 6.09 -2.91 10.84
C PHE A 115 6.42 -4.01 11.84
N SER A 116 7.63 -3.98 12.42
CA SER A 116 8.01 -4.92 13.46
C SER A 116 7.23 -4.66 14.75
N PRO A 117 7.10 -5.67 15.62
CA PRO A 117 6.43 -5.48 16.91
C PRO A 117 7.00 -4.33 17.75
N GLN A 118 8.30 -4.06 17.62
CA GLN A 118 8.96 -3.00 18.37
C GLN A 118 8.63 -1.60 17.84
N HIS A 119 8.30 -1.47 16.55
CA HIS A 119 8.13 -0.17 15.89
C HIS A 119 6.73 0.11 15.36
N ILE A 120 5.87 -0.90 15.29
CA ILE A 120 4.53 -0.75 14.70
C ILE A 120 3.68 0.32 15.40
N GLY A 121 3.84 0.45 16.72
CA GLY A 121 3.13 1.47 17.48
C GLY A 121 3.49 2.88 17.05
N GLU A 122 4.76 3.12 16.78
CA GLU A 122 5.26 4.40 16.29
C GLU A 122 4.73 4.68 14.88
N THR A 123 4.74 3.67 14.02
CA THR A 123 4.23 3.79 12.66
C THR A 123 2.74 4.12 12.65
N ARG A 124 1.96 3.49 13.52
CA ARG A 124 0.52 3.77 13.65
C ARG A 124 0.26 5.18 14.16
N LYS A 125 1.07 5.66 15.10
CA LYS A 125 0.97 7.04 15.61
C LYS A 125 1.26 8.05 14.51
N TRP A 126 2.29 7.80 13.73
CA TRP A 126 2.62 8.66 12.60
C TRP A 126 1.43 8.72 11.61
N ARG A 127 0.85 7.59 11.30
CA ARG A 127 -0.27 7.54 10.35
C ARG A 127 -1.49 8.28 10.88
N ALA A 128 -1.81 8.12 12.16
CA ALA A 128 -2.91 8.81 12.80
C ALA A 128 -2.69 10.33 12.79
N ALA A 129 -1.47 10.77 13.08
CA ALA A 129 -1.11 12.19 13.04
C ALA A 129 -1.24 12.77 11.62
N ALA A 130 -0.81 12.02 10.61
CA ALA A 130 -0.91 12.44 9.22
C ALA A 130 -2.37 12.60 8.79
N VAL A 131 -3.25 11.68 9.19
CA VAL A 131 -4.68 11.78 8.91
C VAL A 131 -5.30 12.99 9.60
N ALA A 132 -4.96 13.21 10.88
CA ALA A 132 -5.47 14.34 11.64
C ALA A 132 -5.05 15.67 11.01
N GLU A 133 -3.83 15.73 10.50
CA GLU A 133 -3.30 16.93 9.82
C GLU A 133 -4.09 17.23 8.53
N LEU A 134 -4.37 16.19 7.74
CA LEU A 134 -5.19 16.34 6.54
C LEU A 134 -6.60 16.80 6.88
N THR A 135 -7.20 16.23 7.90
CA THR A 135 -8.55 16.59 8.34
C THR A 135 -8.59 18.04 8.80
N ARG A 136 -7.58 18.49 9.55
CA ARG A 136 -7.49 19.89 9.99
C ARG A 136 -7.31 20.83 8.80
N GLY A 137 -6.54 20.44 7.80
CA GLY A 137 -6.36 21.22 6.58
C GLY A 137 -7.67 21.45 5.85
N TYR A 138 -8.54 20.46 5.81
CA TYR A 138 -9.85 20.60 5.18
C TYR A 138 -10.84 21.40 6.00
N SER A 139 -10.85 21.21 7.32
CA SER A 139 -11.81 21.91 8.19
C SER A 139 -11.31 23.26 8.67
N GLY A 140 -10.00 23.45 8.68
CA GLY A 140 -9.38 24.69 9.15
C GLY A 140 -9.13 25.71 8.05
N GLY A 141 -9.51 25.42 6.82
CA GLY A 141 -9.34 26.32 5.69
C GLY A 141 -10.20 27.56 5.74
N SER A 142 -10.89 27.73 6.80
CA SER A 142 -11.67 28.94 7.03
C SER A 142 -10.79 30.05 7.57
#